data_578436c71a729abd720fd2e1b39a76f6
#
_entry.id   578436c71a729abd720fd2e1b39a76f6
#
_cell.length_a   1.000
_cell.length_b   1.000
_cell.length_c   1.000
_cell.angle_alpha   90.00
_cell.angle_beta   90.00
_cell.angle_gamma   90.00
#
_symmetry.space_group_name_H-M   'P 1'
#
loop_
_entity.id
_entity.type
_entity.pdbx_description
1 polymer ?
#
loop_
_entity_poly.entity_id
_entity_poly.type
_entity_poly.pdbx_seq_one_letter_code
_entity_poly.pdbx_strand_id
1 'polypeptide(L)'
;MKIIIILLVFGLIFGCAKEEYDSAAPTYESLYNSSVTKTNWTHMGPLNVGGRTRSLLIQGDSASSIHTLYAGGVTGGVFKSTDGGESWKALNDLMPNINVNTLAQDPKNNNVIYAGTGERYGGFRGAGIFKTEDAGANWTSLDNSSDIWFVNKIVVSPNNSDVIYAATSGIGSAGLKKSVDKGITWTNIHSDYSVDVAVVNKDGTDYVYGYSEWKGLIVSFDGGANFTHKVGSSSILLYDYTTPNYSRGSIAFSKSTPSRGYLLVSNAAGQLYGIWKTSDYGANWTKTISQDNDTTKTDSWLLSDSTDVFDHNGNGKNCFGGTIDLNDLRSQGNYDQYITVDPADADVVWVGGIELFRSDSAAASGSFNKASVWYGSEGSYVHADQHYIAFSPTYGRDMPGYGGTDKRAYFTNDGGVFVSTNSKTGTTANPCEYSSIGVEYKEIVKGYGTTQYYHGAVSKDGKYVVGGLQDQGVTLYHGSSDNWTTIAGGDGAYNAIDPDNSSIMYSSYIYISIRRHNITVDNETGAISNSSGGISSGIDTSTYGKGSFINPFILDPNNSSRMYTANKALWRSDNVKAASTSDVTWTNLGTFDGSNSGFEITIAPSNSKVMYVGVGYSASFYRILNPADGP
;
A
#
# COMPACT_ATOMS: atom_id res chain seq x y z
N MET A 1 3.65 26.33 12.13
CA MET A 1 3.01 26.58 13.43
C MET A 1 1.59 25.99 13.45
N LYS A 2 1.43 24.69 13.10
CA LYS A 2 0.13 23.96 13.12
C LYS A 2 0.25 22.48 13.53
N ILE A 3 1.41 22.04 14.03
CA ILE A 3 1.66 20.60 14.37
C ILE A 3 1.57 20.36 15.90
N ILE A 4 1.47 21.40 16.73
CA ILE A 4 1.46 21.26 18.20
C ILE A 4 0.05 20.97 18.77
N ILE A 5 -1.02 21.08 17.97
CA ILE A 5 -2.41 20.99 18.48
C ILE A 5 -2.93 19.56 18.57
N ILE A 6 -2.37 18.59 17.86
CA ILE A 6 -2.88 17.18 17.89
C ILE A 6 -2.45 16.42 19.15
N LEU A 7 -1.37 16.82 19.81
CA LEU A 7 -0.93 16.20 21.07
C LEU A 7 -1.67 16.70 22.32
N LEU A 8 -2.45 17.78 22.22
CA LEU A 8 -3.19 18.36 23.36
C LEU A 8 -4.60 17.79 23.57
N VAL A 9 -5.17 17.07 22.60
CA VAL A 9 -6.53 16.52 22.71
C VAL A 9 -6.56 15.21 23.49
N PHE A 10 -5.46 14.44 23.54
CA PHE A 10 -5.38 13.22 24.38
C PHE A 10 -5.05 13.49 25.86
N GLY A 11 -4.63 14.68 26.23
CA GLY A 11 -4.24 15.04 27.59
C GLY A 11 -5.37 15.52 28.52
N LEU A 12 -6.58 15.73 28.01
CA LEU A 12 -7.65 16.41 28.76
C LEU A 12 -8.69 15.49 29.42
N ILE A 13 -8.51 14.17 29.35
CA ILE A 13 -9.44 13.17 29.98
C ILE A 13 -8.91 12.63 31.32
N PHE A 14 -7.65 12.84 31.64
CA PHE A 14 -7.11 12.49 32.96
C PHE A 14 -6.61 13.74 33.66
N GLY A 15 -7.20 14.04 34.84
CA GLY A 15 -6.82 15.18 35.65
C GLY A 15 -5.32 15.17 35.95
N CYS A 16 -4.57 16.08 35.34
CA CYS A 16 -3.15 16.26 35.59
C CYS A 16 -2.97 17.03 36.91
N ALA A 17 -2.41 16.36 37.90
CA ALA A 17 -1.62 17.03 38.92
C ALA A 17 -0.38 17.64 38.21
N LYS A 18 -0.07 18.91 38.54
CA LYS A 18 1.16 19.57 38.08
C LYS A 18 2.36 18.85 38.71
N GLU A 19 3.02 17.98 37.96
CA GLU A 19 4.41 17.62 38.24
C GLU A 19 5.34 18.47 37.38
N GLU A 20 6.38 19.02 38.00
CA GLU A 20 7.42 19.79 37.32
C GLU A 20 8.11 18.87 36.29
N TYR A 21 8.07 19.24 35.03
CA TYR A 21 8.79 18.56 33.97
C TYR A 21 10.29 18.80 34.16
N ASP A 22 11.03 17.81 34.57
CA ASP A 22 12.48 17.76 34.49
C ASP A 22 12.90 17.71 33.02
N SER A 23 13.77 18.61 32.60
CA SER A 23 14.03 19.00 31.22
C SER A 23 14.94 18.06 30.43
N ALA A 24 15.10 16.81 30.83
CA ALA A 24 15.78 15.78 30.06
C ALA A 24 14.73 14.94 29.34
N ALA A 25 14.56 15.13 28.02
CA ALA A 25 13.82 14.16 27.22
C ALA A 25 14.41 12.77 27.49
N PRO A 26 13.59 11.76 27.83
CA PRO A 26 14.10 10.43 28.08
C PRO A 26 14.87 9.95 26.86
N THR A 27 16.08 9.48 27.04
CA THR A 27 16.84 8.86 25.98
C THR A 27 16.11 7.61 25.55
N TYR A 28 16.19 7.26 24.28
CA TYR A 28 15.58 6.07 23.70
C TYR A 28 15.85 4.80 24.53
N GLU A 29 17.06 4.65 25.08
CA GLU A 29 17.42 3.57 26.01
C GLU A 29 16.61 3.56 27.31
N SER A 30 16.21 4.73 27.85
CA SER A 30 15.46 4.78 29.11
C SER A 30 13.98 4.37 28.94
N LEU A 31 13.40 4.57 27.76
CA LEU A 31 12.07 4.08 27.44
C LEU A 31 12.06 2.56 27.19
N TYR A 32 13.19 2.02 26.72
CA TYR A 32 13.35 0.58 26.47
C TYR A 32 13.62 -0.24 27.72
N ASN A 33 14.21 0.33 28.74
CA ASN A 33 14.48 -0.33 30.01
C ASN A 33 13.31 -0.28 31.01
N SER A 34 12.21 0.38 30.68
CA SER A 34 10.97 0.16 31.43
C SER A 34 10.51 -1.27 31.14
N SER A 35 10.65 -2.13 32.13
CA SER A 35 10.24 -3.52 32.11
C SER A 35 8.71 -3.65 32.02
N VAL A 36 8.15 -3.33 30.87
CA VAL A 36 6.89 -3.94 30.46
C VAL A 36 7.25 -5.40 30.19
N THR A 37 7.13 -6.22 31.21
CA THR A 37 7.29 -7.66 31.06
C THR A 37 6.24 -8.11 30.05
N LYS A 38 6.68 -8.49 28.83
CA LYS A 38 5.86 -9.06 27.75
C LYS A 38 5.16 -10.39 28.16
N THR A 39 5.22 -10.77 29.44
CA THR A 39 4.83 -12.10 29.93
C THR A 39 3.35 -12.40 29.83
N ASN A 40 2.50 -11.41 29.49
CA ASN A 40 1.04 -11.60 29.42
C ASN A 40 0.42 -11.19 28.07
N TRP A 41 1.21 -10.91 27.03
CA TRP A 41 0.70 -10.59 25.71
C TRP A 41 0.79 -11.81 24.78
N THR A 42 -0.34 -12.16 24.16
CA THR A 42 -0.39 -13.17 23.11
C THR A 42 -0.68 -12.49 21.78
N HIS A 43 0.15 -12.72 20.80
CA HIS A 43 -0.10 -12.24 19.44
C HIS A 43 -1.28 -13.01 18.84
N MET A 44 -2.35 -12.32 18.48
CA MET A 44 -3.58 -12.92 17.99
C MET A 44 -3.67 -12.95 16.45
N GLY A 45 -2.71 -12.39 15.74
CA GLY A 45 -2.75 -12.29 14.29
C GLY A 45 -3.40 -10.98 13.79
N PRO A 46 -3.86 -10.97 12.52
CA PRO A 46 -3.80 -12.08 11.56
C PRO A 46 -2.38 -12.38 11.08
N LEU A 47 -2.08 -13.67 10.93
CA LEU A 47 -0.83 -14.16 10.32
C LEU A 47 -1.07 -14.82 8.95
N ASN A 48 -2.29 -14.75 8.46
CA ASN A 48 -2.74 -15.29 7.18
C ASN A 48 -3.39 -14.23 6.28
N VAL A 49 -3.22 -12.97 6.62
CA VAL A 49 -3.70 -11.82 5.83
C VAL A 49 -2.54 -10.86 5.68
N GLY A 50 -2.14 -10.58 4.45
CA GLY A 50 -1.06 -9.66 4.14
C GLY A 50 -1.48 -8.20 4.23
N GLY A 51 -0.58 -7.29 3.91
CA GLY A 51 -0.82 -5.86 3.87
C GLY A 51 0.23 -5.15 3.04
N ARG A 52 0.17 -3.85 2.96
CA ARG A 52 0.99 -3.02 2.08
C ARG A 52 2.48 -3.33 2.15
N THR A 53 3.03 -3.77 1.02
CA THR A 53 4.42 -4.18 0.87
C THR A 53 5.07 -3.42 -0.28
N ARG A 54 6.10 -2.61 0.04
CA ARG A 54 6.75 -1.71 -0.93
C ARG A 54 8.04 -2.27 -1.53
N SER A 55 8.65 -3.26 -0.92
CA SER A 55 9.94 -3.77 -1.38
C SER A 55 10.14 -5.25 -1.09
N LEU A 56 10.90 -5.89 -1.95
CA LEU A 56 11.25 -7.30 -1.83
C LEU A 56 12.69 -7.53 -2.29
N LEU A 57 13.49 -8.21 -1.49
CA LEU A 57 14.78 -8.75 -1.88
C LEU A 57 14.70 -10.27 -1.99
N ILE A 58 15.37 -10.82 -2.97
CA ILE A 58 15.45 -12.26 -3.20
C ILE A 58 16.91 -12.66 -3.24
N GLN A 59 17.30 -13.49 -2.28
CA GLN A 59 18.63 -14.08 -2.20
C GLN A 59 18.59 -15.55 -2.60
N GLY A 60 19.52 -15.98 -3.39
CA GLY A 60 19.68 -17.37 -3.79
C GLY A 60 20.95 -17.53 -4.61
N ASP A 61 21.50 -18.72 -4.58
CA ASP A 61 22.57 -19.10 -5.48
C ASP A 61 22.01 -19.82 -6.72
N SER A 62 22.86 -20.06 -7.69
CA SER A 62 22.49 -20.74 -8.94
C SER A 62 22.18 -22.24 -8.75
N ALA A 63 22.34 -22.79 -7.57
CA ALA A 63 22.15 -24.20 -7.25
C ALA A 63 20.89 -24.48 -6.44
N SER A 64 20.32 -23.46 -5.76
CA SER A 64 19.14 -23.62 -4.90
C SER A 64 17.84 -23.29 -5.63
N SER A 65 16.87 -24.18 -5.55
CA SER A 65 15.49 -23.92 -5.97
C SER A 65 14.67 -23.16 -4.92
N ILE A 66 15.17 -23.06 -3.69
CA ILE A 66 14.54 -22.35 -2.58
C ILE A 66 15.33 -21.06 -2.33
N HIS A 67 14.66 -19.94 -2.33
CA HIS A 67 15.26 -18.62 -2.11
C HIS A 67 14.93 -18.07 -0.73
N THR A 68 15.87 -17.34 -0.16
CA THR A 68 15.59 -16.49 1.00
C THR A 68 15.02 -15.17 0.51
N LEU A 69 13.88 -14.77 1.09
CA LEU A 69 13.19 -13.53 0.76
C LEU A 69 13.21 -12.58 1.95
N TYR A 70 13.32 -11.28 1.65
CA TYR A 70 13.12 -10.21 2.63
C TYR A 70 12.09 -9.25 2.07
N ALA A 71 11.03 -8.98 2.83
CA ALA A 71 9.97 -8.08 2.44
C ALA A 71 9.91 -6.87 3.40
N GLY A 72 9.76 -5.68 2.84
CA GLY A 72 9.56 -4.44 3.57
C GLY A 72 8.08 -4.05 3.61
N GLY A 73 7.45 -4.22 4.77
CA GLY A 73 6.08 -3.80 5.03
C GLY A 73 6.01 -2.35 5.49
N VAL A 74 5.03 -1.61 5.00
CA VAL A 74 4.85 -0.19 5.37
C VAL A 74 4.53 -0.02 6.85
N THR A 75 3.91 -1.00 7.48
CA THR A 75 3.52 -0.94 8.89
C THR A 75 3.97 -2.13 9.73
N GLY A 76 4.82 -3.00 9.17
CA GLY A 76 5.25 -4.23 9.85
C GLY A 76 6.76 -4.42 9.96
N GLY A 77 7.56 -3.49 9.41
CA GLY A 77 9.03 -3.65 9.41
C GLY A 77 9.53 -4.57 8.32
N VAL A 78 10.62 -5.28 8.60
CA VAL A 78 11.23 -6.24 7.68
C VAL A 78 10.88 -7.66 8.08
N PHE A 79 10.39 -8.42 7.13
CA PHE A 79 10.10 -9.85 7.27
C PHE A 79 11.07 -10.69 6.46
N LYS A 80 11.36 -11.89 6.94
CA LYS A 80 12.22 -12.86 6.26
C LYS A 80 11.52 -14.19 6.09
N SER A 81 11.65 -14.75 4.90
CA SER A 81 11.31 -16.15 4.60
C SER A 81 12.59 -16.89 4.19
N THR A 82 12.75 -18.13 4.62
CA THR A 82 13.86 -19.01 4.22
C THR A 82 13.39 -20.23 3.44
N ASP A 83 12.09 -20.27 3.11
CA ASP A 83 11.43 -21.39 2.43
C ASP A 83 10.73 -20.95 1.12
N GLY A 84 11.20 -19.87 0.50
CA GLY A 84 10.68 -19.39 -0.77
C GLY A 84 9.36 -18.63 -0.66
N GLY A 85 8.98 -18.19 0.55
CA GLY A 85 7.75 -17.46 0.82
C GLY A 85 6.63 -18.30 1.43
N GLU A 86 6.84 -19.60 1.67
CA GLU A 86 5.82 -20.45 2.29
C GLU A 86 5.52 -20.03 3.75
N SER A 87 6.51 -19.44 4.43
CA SER A 87 6.30 -18.81 5.73
C SER A 87 7.23 -17.62 5.97
N TRP A 88 6.76 -16.67 6.79
CA TRP A 88 7.49 -15.46 7.12
C TRP A 88 7.66 -15.28 8.61
N LYS A 89 8.76 -14.60 8.99
CA LYS A 89 9.02 -14.14 10.35
C LYS A 89 9.42 -12.68 10.33
N ALA A 90 8.85 -11.89 11.22
CA ALA A 90 9.31 -10.52 11.47
C ALA A 90 10.77 -10.55 11.95
N LEU A 91 11.58 -9.67 11.38
CA LEU A 91 12.96 -9.42 11.81
C LEU A 91 12.98 -8.19 12.71
N ASN A 92 13.30 -8.38 13.98
CA ASN A 92 13.46 -7.30 14.94
C ASN A 92 12.25 -6.35 15.08
N ASP A 93 11.25 -6.75 15.86
CA ASP A 93 10.09 -5.91 16.24
C ASP A 93 10.48 -4.63 17.00
N LEU A 94 11.75 -4.45 17.29
CA LEU A 94 12.28 -3.34 18.06
C LEU A 94 12.95 -2.26 17.19
N MET A 95 12.81 -2.34 15.86
CA MET A 95 13.27 -1.30 14.96
C MET A 95 12.50 0.00 15.26
N PRO A 96 13.20 1.14 15.49
CA PRO A 96 12.55 2.39 15.91
C PRO A 96 11.49 2.91 14.96
N ASN A 97 11.54 2.50 13.70
CA ASN A 97 10.55 2.81 12.71
C ASN A 97 10.32 1.60 11.82
N ILE A 98 9.09 1.10 11.81
CA ILE A 98 8.67 -0.09 11.06
C ILE A 98 8.06 0.24 9.69
N ASN A 99 8.07 1.51 9.27
CA ASN A 99 7.59 1.90 7.95
C ASN A 99 8.69 1.69 6.90
N VAL A 100 8.86 0.45 6.44
CA VAL A 100 9.93 0.09 5.50
C VAL A 100 9.43 0.23 4.06
N ASN A 101 9.98 1.22 3.36
CA ASN A 101 9.59 1.54 1.98
C ASN A 101 10.52 0.93 0.93
N THR A 102 11.80 0.75 1.27
CA THR A 102 12.78 0.21 0.32
C THR A 102 13.82 -0.65 1.02
N LEU A 103 14.20 -1.74 0.36
CA LEU A 103 15.29 -2.61 0.77
C LEU A 103 16.36 -2.65 -0.33
N ALA A 104 17.62 -2.58 0.04
CA ALA A 104 18.75 -2.74 -0.87
C ALA A 104 19.82 -3.65 -0.26
N GLN A 105 20.36 -4.56 -1.06
CA GLN A 105 21.40 -5.50 -0.65
C GLN A 105 22.74 -5.09 -1.22
N ASP A 106 23.81 -5.29 -0.47
CA ASP A 106 25.17 -5.24 -0.99
C ASP A 106 25.37 -6.34 -2.04
N PRO A 107 25.71 -6.02 -3.29
CA PRO A 107 25.86 -7.01 -4.36
C PRO A 107 27.02 -7.99 -4.14
N LYS A 108 27.93 -7.69 -3.21
CA LYS A 108 29.11 -8.51 -2.88
C LYS A 108 29.00 -9.23 -1.54
N ASN A 109 28.02 -8.87 -0.69
CA ASN A 109 27.81 -9.49 0.62
C ASN A 109 26.32 -9.58 0.96
N ASN A 110 25.75 -10.76 0.81
CA ASN A 110 24.34 -11.02 1.06
C ASN A 110 23.89 -10.76 2.51
N ASN A 111 24.81 -10.70 3.48
CA ASN A 111 24.49 -10.40 4.88
C ASN A 111 24.26 -8.90 5.12
N VAL A 112 24.73 -8.04 4.20
CA VAL A 112 24.58 -6.59 4.31
C VAL A 112 23.34 -6.13 3.56
N ILE A 113 22.35 -5.61 4.31
CA ILE A 113 21.10 -5.10 3.76
C ILE A 113 20.84 -3.71 4.37
N TYR A 114 20.34 -2.80 3.55
CA TYR A 114 19.89 -1.47 3.93
C TYR A 114 18.38 -1.42 3.85
N ALA A 115 17.73 -0.84 4.86
CA ALA A 115 16.30 -0.58 4.92
C ALA A 115 16.06 0.92 5.01
N GLY A 116 15.41 1.48 4.01
CA GLY A 116 14.97 2.87 3.99
C GLY A 116 13.55 2.99 4.51
N THR A 117 13.36 3.92 5.45
CA THR A 117 12.09 4.09 6.14
C THR A 117 11.33 5.34 5.70
N GLY A 118 10.03 5.34 6.00
CA GLY A 118 9.09 6.41 5.66
C GLY A 118 8.39 6.18 4.33
N GLU A 119 7.07 6.15 4.37
CA GLU A 119 6.21 6.01 3.21
C GLU A 119 5.54 7.34 2.90
N ARG A 120 5.93 7.95 1.77
CA ARG A 120 5.51 9.29 1.40
C ARG A 120 4.01 9.39 1.10
N TYR A 121 3.50 8.42 0.37
CA TYR A 121 2.14 8.46 -0.17
C TYR A 121 1.08 8.28 0.91
N GLY A 122 1.36 7.50 1.96
CA GLY A 122 0.54 7.41 3.17
C GLY A 122 0.87 8.49 4.21
N GLY A 123 1.91 9.30 3.98
CA GLY A 123 2.34 10.33 4.93
C GLY A 123 3.06 9.80 6.18
N PHE A 124 3.48 8.56 6.18
CA PHE A 124 4.16 7.93 7.34
C PHE A 124 5.64 8.31 7.36
N ARG A 125 5.97 9.26 8.22
CA ARG A 125 7.36 9.71 8.40
C ARG A 125 8.25 8.58 8.90
N GLY A 126 9.40 8.41 8.23
CA GLY A 126 10.46 7.49 8.63
C GLY A 126 11.44 8.07 9.64
N ALA A 127 12.46 7.28 9.94
CA ALA A 127 13.60 7.60 10.77
C ALA A 127 14.93 7.35 10.03
N GLY A 128 14.94 7.62 8.70
CA GLY A 128 16.13 7.48 7.87
C GLY A 128 16.39 6.04 7.41
N ILE A 129 17.64 5.67 7.39
CA ILE A 129 18.14 4.41 6.84
C ILE A 129 18.71 3.54 7.96
N PHE A 130 18.35 2.27 7.96
CA PHE A 130 18.90 1.25 8.84
C PHE A 130 19.75 0.26 8.04
N LYS A 131 20.72 -0.34 8.70
CA LYS A 131 21.64 -1.31 8.12
C LYS A 131 21.72 -2.56 8.99
N THR A 132 21.77 -3.71 8.35
CA THR A 132 22.20 -4.98 8.97
C THR A 132 23.49 -5.46 8.32
N GLU A 133 24.32 -6.19 9.08
CA GLU A 133 25.52 -6.87 8.58
C GLU A 133 25.47 -8.39 8.85
N ASP A 134 24.34 -8.86 9.40
CA ASP A 134 24.11 -10.24 9.83
C ASP A 134 22.80 -10.83 9.28
N ALA A 135 22.45 -10.46 8.04
CA ALA A 135 21.28 -10.93 7.33
C ALA A 135 19.94 -10.67 8.08
N GLY A 136 19.87 -9.53 8.77
CA GLY A 136 18.69 -9.02 9.44
C GLY A 136 18.52 -9.44 10.89
N ALA A 137 19.49 -10.15 11.50
CA ALA A 137 19.41 -10.50 12.92
C ALA A 137 19.48 -9.27 13.82
N ASN A 138 20.31 -8.28 13.44
CA ASN A 138 20.40 -6.99 14.11
C ASN A 138 20.38 -5.84 13.10
N TRP A 139 19.73 -4.75 13.47
CA TRP A 139 19.64 -3.52 12.66
C TRP A 139 20.21 -2.33 13.43
N THR A 140 21.03 -1.53 12.75
CA THR A 140 21.62 -0.31 13.28
C THR A 140 21.14 0.88 12.48
N SER A 141 20.70 1.94 13.16
CA SER A 141 20.41 3.22 12.53
C SER A 141 21.70 3.83 11.96
N LEU A 142 21.61 4.39 10.78
CA LEU A 142 22.66 5.22 10.21
C LEU A 142 22.39 6.68 10.63
N ASP A 143 23.00 7.13 11.72
CA ASP A 143 22.66 8.36 12.44
C ASP A 143 22.61 9.61 11.56
N ASN A 144 23.52 9.73 10.58
CA ASN A 144 23.52 10.87 9.64
C ASN A 144 22.42 10.79 8.57
N SER A 145 21.48 9.86 8.70
CA SER A 145 20.27 9.76 7.85
C SER A 145 18.96 9.94 8.63
N SER A 146 19.02 10.08 9.95
CA SER A 146 17.85 10.08 10.86
C SER A 146 16.86 11.23 10.61
N ASP A 147 17.30 12.31 9.99
CA ASP A 147 16.49 13.46 9.60
C ASP A 147 15.76 13.26 8.26
N ILE A 148 16.05 12.17 7.53
CA ILE A 148 15.39 11.87 6.26
C ILE A 148 13.98 11.33 6.55
N TRP A 149 12.97 12.08 6.11
CA TRP A 149 11.57 11.72 6.36
C TRP A 149 11.07 10.57 5.52
N PHE A 150 11.45 10.56 4.25
CA PHE A 150 11.02 9.53 3.30
C PHE A 150 12.20 9.06 2.46
N VAL A 151 12.59 7.81 2.63
CA VAL A 151 13.59 7.14 1.80
C VAL A 151 12.84 6.35 0.73
N ASN A 152 12.73 6.92 -0.46
CA ASN A 152 11.91 6.37 -1.53
C ASN A 152 12.56 5.15 -2.19
N LYS A 153 13.88 5.20 -2.41
CA LYS A 153 14.64 4.07 -2.96
C LYS A 153 16.12 4.15 -2.59
N ILE A 154 16.72 3.01 -2.34
CA ILE A 154 18.15 2.85 -2.11
C ILE A 154 18.72 1.92 -3.18
N VAL A 155 19.90 2.25 -3.68
CA VAL A 155 20.70 1.39 -4.57
C VAL A 155 22.13 1.36 -4.09
N VAL A 156 22.67 0.18 -3.82
CA VAL A 156 24.10 -0.02 -3.60
C VAL A 156 24.77 -0.13 -4.97
N SER A 157 25.89 0.56 -5.18
CA SER A 157 26.62 0.51 -6.44
C SER A 157 27.00 -0.93 -6.80
N PRO A 158 26.69 -1.39 -8.02
CA PRO A 158 27.11 -2.72 -8.46
C PRO A 158 28.63 -2.88 -8.57
N ASN A 159 29.36 -1.76 -8.60
CA ASN A 159 30.79 -1.72 -8.73
C ASN A 159 31.54 -1.67 -7.38
N ASN A 160 31.02 -0.88 -6.43
CA ASN A 160 31.67 -0.62 -5.15
C ASN A 160 30.66 -0.60 -4.00
N SER A 161 30.74 -1.60 -3.11
CA SER A 161 29.86 -1.73 -1.93
C SER A 161 29.92 -0.56 -0.93
N ASP A 162 30.96 0.28 -1.00
CA ASP A 162 31.07 1.48 -0.16
C ASP A 162 30.20 2.63 -0.68
N VAL A 163 29.77 2.56 -1.96
CA VAL A 163 28.99 3.60 -2.61
C VAL A 163 27.52 3.23 -2.63
N ILE A 164 26.70 4.15 -2.08
CA ILE A 164 25.25 3.98 -1.99
C ILE A 164 24.57 5.26 -2.49
N TYR A 165 23.49 5.08 -3.24
CA TYR A 165 22.64 6.17 -3.70
C TYR A 165 21.25 6.02 -3.08
N ALA A 166 20.64 7.15 -2.66
CA ALA A 166 19.32 7.17 -2.08
C ALA A 166 18.48 8.31 -2.68
N ALA A 167 17.31 7.97 -3.22
CA ALA A 167 16.29 8.92 -3.60
C ALA A 167 15.45 9.26 -2.36
N THR A 168 15.39 10.55 -1.99
CA THR A 168 14.75 10.98 -0.75
C THR A 168 13.82 12.17 -0.98
N SER A 169 12.79 12.26 -0.12
CA SER A 169 11.84 13.38 -0.11
C SER A 169 11.47 13.79 1.32
N GLY A 170 10.77 14.91 1.44
CA GLY A 170 10.41 15.49 2.74
C GLY A 170 11.08 16.84 2.98
N ILE A 171 10.51 17.61 3.92
CA ILE A 171 10.98 18.98 4.22
C ILE A 171 12.38 18.92 4.81
N GLY A 172 13.32 19.65 4.19
CA GLY A 172 14.71 19.77 4.66
C GLY A 172 15.63 18.60 4.35
N SER A 173 15.08 17.46 3.87
CA SER A 173 15.88 16.24 3.61
C SER A 173 15.74 15.67 2.20
N ALA A 174 15.04 16.37 1.33
CA ALA A 174 14.82 15.97 -0.05
C ALA A 174 16.11 15.97 -0.88
N GLY A 175 16.18 15.08 -1.86
CA GLY A 175 17.25 15.05 -2.85
C GLY A 175 17.66 13.67 -3.28
N LEU A 176 18.59 13.63 -4.22
CA LEU A 176 19.37 12.44 -4.51
C LEU A 176 20.64 12.50 -3.68
N LYS A 177 20.83 11.54 -2.81
CA LYS A 177 21.95 11.47 -1.87
C LYS A 177 22.93 10.38 -2.28
N LYS A 178 24.22 10.59 -1.97
CA LYS A 178 25.29 9.62 -2.15
C LYS A 178 26.08 9.46 -0.88
N SER A 179 26.38 8.23 -0.53
CA SER A 179 27.39 7.85 0.45
C SER A 179 28.55 7.19 -0.28
N VAL A 180 29.77 7.32 0.27
CA VAL A 180 30.99 6.64 -0.22
C VAL A 180 31.66 5.83 0.89
N ASP A 181 30.98 5.65 2.02
CA ASP A 181 31.46 5.02 3.25
C ASP A 181 30.42 4.08 3.88
N LYS A 182 29.68 3.34 3.04
CA LYS A 182 28.63 2.37 3.45
C LYS A 182 27.48 2.99 4.24
N GLY A 183 27.16 4.23 3.95
CA GLY A 183 26.04 4.95 4.54
C GLY A 183 26.36 5.70 5.84
N ILE A 184 27.64 5.74 6.27
CA ILE A 184 28.04 6.49 7.47
C ILE A 184 27.84 7.99 7.27
N THR A 185 28.22 8.51 6.10
CA THR A 185 27.97 9.92 5.74
C THR A 185 27.24 10.04 4.41
N TRP A 186 26.48 11.11 4.26
CA TRP A 186 25.64 11.35 3.08
C TRP A 186 25.88 12.75 2.52
N THR A 187 26.11 12.83 1.22
CA THR A 187 26.21 14.07 0.47
C THR A 187 24.98 14.20 -0.44
N ASN A 188 24.35 15.36 -0.42
CA ASN A 188 23.27 15.66 -1.36
C ASN A 188 23.89 16.00 -2.74
N ILE A 189 23.74 15.11 -3.72
CA ILE A 189 24.30 15.28 -5.06
C ILE A 189 23.31 15.92 -6.03
N HIS A 190 22.01 15.99 -5.68
CA HIS A 190 20.98 16.73 -6.38
C HIS A 190 19.86 17.12 -5.41
N SER A 191 19.43 18.38 -5.40
CA SER A 191 18.60 18.96 -4.36
C SER A 191 17.09 18.78 -4.54
N ASP A 192 16.63 18.32 -5.71
CA ASP A 192 15.20 18.20 -5.98
C ASP A 192 14.61 16.94 -5.34
N TYR A 193 13.33 16.99 -4.95
CA TYR A 193 12.57 15.84 -4.45
C TYR A 193 12.74 14.63 -5.38
N SER A 194 13.46 13.61 -4.94
CA SER A 194 13.76 12.43 -5.74
C SER A 194 12.90 11.24 -5.29
N VAL A 195 12.18 10.63 -6.23
CA VAL A 195 11.24 9.52 -5.95
C VAL A 195 11.73 8.17 -6.45
N ASP A 196 12.69 8.17 -7.38
CA ASP A 196 13.32 6.93 -7.86
C ASP A 196 14.79 7.15 -8.18
N VAL A 197 15.58 6.09 -8.08
CA VAL A 197 17.00 6.05 -8.48
C VAL A 197 17.33 4.69 -9.07
N ALA A 198 18.08 4.71 -10.18
CA ALA A 198 18.70 3.52 -10.77
C ALA A 198 20.17 3.76 -11.02
N VAL A 199 20.96 2.70 -10.94
CA VAL A 199 22.41 2.75 -11.19
C VAL A 199 22.80 1.62 -12.14
N VAL A 200 23.53 1.96 -13.18
CA VAL A 200 24.09 1.00 -14.13
C VAL A 200 25.60 1.18 -14.14
N ASN A 201 26.34 0.09 -13.93
CA ASN A 201 27.78 0.15 -14.09
C ASN A 201 28.15 0.04 -15.58
N LYS A 202 28.95 0.99 -16.05
CA LYS A 202 29.55 0.94 -17.37
C LYS A 202 31.05 1.19 -17.25
N ASP A 203 31.83 0.21 -17.62
CA ASP A 203 33.31 0.28 -17.64
C ASP A 203 33.92 0.75 -16.31
N GLY A 204 33.35 0.31 -15.17
CA GLY A 204 33.81 0.68 -13.83
C GLY A 204 33.24 2.00 -13.30
N THR A 205 32.44 2.71 -14.07
CA THR A 205 31.78 3.95 -13.67
C THR A 205 30.30 3.72 -13.44
N ASP A 206 29.77 4.23 -12.34
CA ASP A 206 28.34 4.23 -12.07
C ASP A 206 27.64 5.32 -12.90
N TYR A 207 26.76 4.94 -13.79
CA TYR A 207 25.80 5.84 -14.43
C TYR A 207 24.59 5.90 -13.52
N VAL A 208 24.24 7.12 -13.05
CA VAL A 208 23.19 7.35 -12.05
C VAL A 208 22.01 8.06 -12.68
N TYR A 209 20.84 7.48 -12.53
CA TYR A 209 19.58 8.01 -13.03
C TYR A 209 18.66 8.30 -11.85
N GLY A 210 18.22 9.56 -11.71
CA GLY A 210 17.26 9.96 -10.70
C GLY A 210 15.97 10.46 -11.36
N TYR A 211 14.83 10.17 -10.79
CA TYR A 211 13.61 10.85 -11.16
C TYR A 211 13.24 11.87 -10.09
N SER A 212 13.24 13.12 -10.48
CA SER A 212 12.83 14.23 -9.64
C SER A 212 11.37 14.56 -9.92
N GLU A 213 10.54 14.61 -8.89
CA GLU A 213 9.22 15.23 -9.01
C GLU A 213 9.40 16.67 -9.52
N TRP A 214 8.52 17.13 -10.34
CA TRP A 214 8.54 18.48 -10.94
C TRP A 214 9.60 18.74 -11.99
N LYS A 215 10.72 17.96 -12.04
CA LYS A 215 11.80 18.20 -13.02
C LYS A 215 12.10 17.01 -13.92
N GLY A 216 11.53 15.84 -13.64
CA GLY A 216 11.67 14.64 -14.46
C GLY A 216 13.01 13.92 -14.30
N LEU A 217 13.49 13.31 -15.38
CA LEU A 217 14.68 12.47 -15.38
C LEU A 217 15.96 13.28 -15.36
N ILE A 218 16.80 13.04 -14.36
CA ILE A 218 18.17 13.53 -14.24
C ILE A 218 19.15 12.39 -14.44
N VAL A 219 20.23 12.61 -15.16
CA VAL A 219 21.22 11.59 -15.49
C VAL A 219 22.63 12.10 -15.24
N SER A 220 23.44 11.27 -14.59
CA SER A 220 24.87 11.47 -14.41
C SER A 220 25.63 10.29 -15.02
N PHE A 221 26.67 10.58 -15.80
CA PHE A 221 27.56 9.59 -16.39
C PHE A 221 28.92 9.50 -15.70
N ASP A 222 29.06 10.14 -14.52
CA ASP A 222 30.32 10.32 -13.79
C ASP A 222 30.17 10.03 -12.28
N GLY A 223 29.29 9.08 -11.93
CA GLY A 223 29.09 8.65 -10.55
C GLY A 223 28.35 9.64 -9.66
N GLY A 224 27.59 10.55 -10.26
CA GLY A 224 26.80 11.57 -9.53
C GLY A 224 27.57 12.88 -9.29
N ALA A 225 28.70 13.10 -9.98
CA ALA A 225 29.43 14.37 -9.86
C ALA A 225 28.73 15.49 -10.63
N ASN A 226 28.21 15.20 -11.83
CA ASN A 226 27.46 16.15 -12.65
C ASN A 226 26.18 15.52 -13.15
N PHE A 227 25.08 16.29 -13.11
CA PHE A 227 23.79 15.87 -13.64
C PHE A 227 23.35 16.73 -14.81
N THR A 228 22.73 16.07 -15.79
CA THR A 228 22.05 16.74 -16.90
C THR A 228 20.58 16.36 -16.87
N HIS A 229 19.72 17.37 -16.98
CA HIS A 229 18.33 17.13 -17.33
C HIS A 229 18.27 16.65 -18.75
N LYS A 230 17.60 15.53 -19.01
CA LYS A 230 17.42 15.05 -20.37
C LYS A 230 16.28 15.80 -21.04
N VAL A 231 16.65 16.90 -21.71
CA VAL A 231 15.81 17.83 -22.46
C VAL A 231 16.29 17.84 -23.92
N GLY A 232 15.47 17.66 -24.93
CA GLY A 232 15.88 17.78 -26.34
C GLY A 232 14.73 17.56 -27.34
N SER A 233 14.95 17.55 -28.63
CA SER A 233 13.91 17.40 -29.68
C SER A 233 13.31 15.99 -29.74
N SER A 234 13.93 15.07 -29.07
CA SER A 234 13.42 13.78 -28.56
C SER A 234 13.40 13.80 -27.05
N SER A 235 13.31 14.93 -26.44
CA SER A 235 13.63 15.21 -25.06
C SER A 235 12.41 15.17 -24.23
N ILE A 236 12.59 14.58 -23.09
CA ILE A 236 11.65 14.62 -22.00
C ILE A 236 11.68 16.05 -21.45
N LEU A 237 11.02 17.00 -22.13
CA LEU A 237 10.55 18.21 -21.49
C LEU A 237 9.44 17.78 -20.55
N LEU A 238 9.86 17.31 -19.37
CA LEU A 238 8.93 16.96 -18.32
C LEU A 238 8.51 18.19 -17.51
N TYR A 239 8.95 19.38 -17.94
CA TYR A 239 8.67 20.62 -17.25
C TYR A 239 8.13 21.69 -18.18
N ASP A 240 6.84 21.92 -18.10
CA ASP A 240 6.20 23.17 -18.47
C ASP A 240 5.94 23.95 -17.16
N TYR A 241 6.62 25.05 -16.96
CA TYR A 241 6.45 25.94 -15.80
C TYR A 241 5.02 26.46 -15.65
N THR A 242 4.19 26.34 -16.67
CA THR A 242 2.82 26.86 -16.66
C THR A 242 1.79 25.82 -16.21
N THR A 243 2.13 24.51 -16.27
CA THR A 243 1.25 23.42 -15.80
C THR A 243 2.10 22.29 -15.21
N PRO A 244 2.23 22.19 -13.86
CA PRO A 244 2.93 21.09 -13.21
C PRO A 244 2.10 19.81 -13.37
N ASN A 245 2.34 19.05 -14.45
CA ASN A 245 1.55 17.87 -14.81
C ASN A 245 2.23 16.53 -14.45
N TYR A 246 3.36 16.54 -13.70
CA TYR A 246 4.11 15.30 -13.40
C TYR A 246 4.09 15.04 -11.91
N SER A 247 3.90 13.78 -11.53
CA SER A 247 3.93 13.44 -10.13
C SER A 247 4.93 12.33 -9.79
N ARG A 248 5.07 11.31 -10.62
CA ARG A 248 5.93 10.17 -10.29
C ARG A 248 6.57 9.58 -11.56
N GLY A 249 7.81 9.10 -11.41
CA GLY A 249 8.49 8.32 -12.43
C GLY A 249 9.18 7.11 -11.81
N SER A 250 9.19 6.01 -12.57
CA SER A 250 9.88 4.77 -12.21
C SER A 250 10.84 4.38 -13.31
N ILE A 251 12.08 4.01 -12.95
CA ILE A 251 13.20 3.75 -13.85
C ILE A 251 13.62 2.29 -13.74
N ALA A 252 13.78 1.62 -14.86
CA ALA A 252 14.31 0.27 -14.92
C ALA A 252 15.35 0.11 -16.04
N PHE A 253 16.42 -0.66 -15.75
CA PHE A 253 17.40 -1.07 -16.74
C PHE A 253 17.45 -2.60 -16.83
N SER A 254 17.66 -3.09 -18.04
CA SER A 254 17.79 -4.52 -18.30
C SER A 254 19.08 -5.08 -17.71
N LYS A 255 18.99 -6.22 -17.03
CA LYS A 255 20.16 -6.98 -16.56
C LYS A 255 20.89 -7.68 -17.72
N SER A 256 20.15 -8.19 -18.71
CA SER A 256 20.71 -8.88 -19.87
C SER A 256 21.35 -7.92 -20.90
N THR A 257 20.83 -6.68 -20.95
CA THR A 257 21.31 -5.64 -21.88
C THR A 257 21.35 -4.31 -21.15
N PRO A 258 22.41 -4.01 -20.36
CA PRO A 258 22.46 -2.84 -19.47
C PRO A 258 22.37 -1.48 -20.17
N SER A 259 22.58 -1.41 -21.49
CA SER A 259 22.35 -0.21 -22.29
C SER A 259 20.86 0.11 -22.51
N ARG A 260 19.98 -0.90 -22.33
CA ARG A 260 18.53 -0.78 -22.50
C ARG A 260 17.87 -0.40 -21.18
N GLY A 261 17.12 0.69 -21.18
CA GLY A 261 16.36 1.14 -20.02
C GLY A 261 15.00 1.70 -20.42
N TYR A 262 14.12 1.77 -19.43
CA TYR A 262 12.76 2.28 -19.57
C TYR A 262 12.45 3.25 -18.43
N LEU A 263 11.60 4.23 -18.73
CA LEU A 263 11.07 5.21 -17.78
C LEU A 263 9.55 5.26 -17.94
N LEU A 264 8.82 4.97 -16.89
CA LEU A 264 7.38 5.13 -16.77
C LEU A 264 7.09 6.41 -16.00
N VAL A 265 6.18 7.24 -16.50
CA VAL A 265 5.80 8.52 -15.87
C VAL A 265 4.29 8.65 -15.78
N SER A 266 3.79 9.04 -14.60
CA SER A 266 2.41 9.46 -14.38
C SER A 266 2.30 10.99 -14.35
N ASN A 267 1.10 11.51 -14.64
CA ASN A 267 0.76 12.92 -14.42
C ASN A 267 0.26 13.15 -12.97
N ALA A 268 -0.05 14.40 -12.64
CA ALA A 268 -0.51 14.76 -11.29
C ALA A 268 -1.87 14.14 -10.90
N ALA A 269 -2.68 13.74 -11.88
CA ALA A 269 -3.92 13.00 -11.65
C ALA A 269 -3.71 11.48 -11.51
N GLY A 270 -2.47 10.99 -11.53
CA GLY A 270 -2.15 9.57 -11.47
C GLY A 270 -2.27 8.83 -12.80
N GLN A 271 -2.67 9.49 -13.88
CA GLN A 271 -2.81 8.87 -15.19
C GLN A 271 -1.44 8.65 -15.85
N LEU A 272 -1.36 7.70 -16.77
CA LEU A 272 -0.17 7.50 -17.59
C LEU A 272 0.15 8.79 -18.37
N TYR A 273 1.35 9.33 -18.17
CA TYR A 273 1.86 10.40 -19.04
C TYR A 273 2.66 9.83 -20.23
N GLY A 274 3.36 8.72 -20.00
CA GLY A 274 4.03 7.98 -21.04
C GLY A 274 5.10 7.02 -20.58
N ILE A 275 5.62 6.26 -21.55
CA ILE A 275 6.78 5.40 -21.37
C ILE A 275 7.86 5.81 -22.36
N TRP A 276 9.09 5.89 -21.89
CA TRP A 276 10.30 6.17 -22.71
C TRP A 276 11.26 5.00 -22.64
N LYS A 277 12.01 4.82 -23.70
CA LYS A 277 13.02 3.79 -23.87
C LYS A 277 14.36 4.42 -24.23
N THR A 278 15.43 3.87 -23.70
CA THR A 278 16.81 4.10 -24.14
C THR A 278 17.45 2.81 -24.59
N SER A 279 18.46 2.90 -25.48
CA SER A 279 19.29 1.77 -25.91
C SER A 279 20.80 2.09 -25.85
N ASP A 280 21.15 3.22 -25.22
CA ASP A 280 22.50 3.78 -25.19
C ASP A 280 22.89 4.27 -23.78
N TYR A 281 22.50 3.52 -22.75
CA TYR A 281 22.74 3.88 -21.34
C TYR A 281 22.14 5.23 -20.96
N GLY A 282 20.99 5.61 -21.53
CA GLY A 282 20.30 6.84 -21.19
C GLY A 282 20.89 8.11 -21.80
N ALA A 283 21.80 8.00 -22.77
CA ALA A 283 22.27 9.15 -23.53
C ALA A 283 21.13 9.78 -24.32
N ASN A 284 20.30 8.95 -24.95
CA ASN A 284 19.08 9.36 -25.64
C ASN A 284 17.87 8.55 -25.15
N TRP A 285 16.70 9.22 -25.10
CA TRP A 285 15.43 8.62 -24.73
C TRP A 285 14.38 8.90 -25.79
N THR A 286 13.63 7.88 -26.17
CA THR A 286 12.54 7.97 -27.14
C THR A 286 11.24 7.59 -26.45
N LYS A 287 10.21 8.43 -26.56
CA LYS A 287 8.86 8.13 -26.07
C LYS A 287 8.24 7.05 -26.94
N THR A 288 7.89 5.91 -26.35
CA THR A 288 7.30 4.77 -27.07
C THR A 288 5.79 4.71 -26.87
N ILE A 289 5.31 5.16 -25.71
CA ILE A 289 3.88 5.22 -25.38
C ILE A 289 3.54 6.62 -24.91
N SER A 290 2.42 7.14 -25.39
CA SER A 290 1.81 8.41 -24.98
C SER A 290 0.40 8.15 -24.49
N GLN A 291 -0.05 8.88 -23.49
CA GLN A 291 -1.47 8.95 -23.18
C GLN A 291 -2.24 9.51 -24.38
N ASP A 292 -3.25 8.82 -24.85
CA ASP A 292 -4.08 9.24 -25.99
C ASP A 292 -5.59 9.19 -25.72
N ASN A 293 -6.00 8.83 -24.50
CA ASN A 293 -7.41 8.63 -24.09
C ASN A 293 -8.20 7.66 -25.00
N ASP A 294 -7.51 6.79 -25.71
CA ASP A 294 -8.13 5.78 -26.57
C ASP A 294 -8.63 4.61 -25.71
N THR A 295 -9.94 4.53 -25.50
CA THR A 295 -10.56 3.49 -24.69
C THR A 295 -10.47 2.08 -25.30
N THR A 296 -9.99 1.96 -26.54
CA THR A 296 -9.81 0.68 -27.22
C THR A 296 -8.39 0.11 -27.09
N LYS A 297 -7.46 0.87 -26.46
CA LYS A 297 -6.05 0.46 -26.29
C LYS A 297 -5.71 0.24 -24.83
N THR A 298 -5.16 -0.92 -24.53
CA THR A 298 -4.68 -1.26 -23.18
C THR A 298 -3.58 -0.32 -22.70
N ASP A 299 -2.68 0.12 -23.59
CA ASP A 299 -1.55 1.01 -23.27
C ASP A 299 -1.98 2.35 -22.67
N SER A 300 -3.18 2.84 -22.98
CA SER A 300 -3.69 4.12 -22.46
C SER A 300 -4.04 4.07 -20.99
N TRP A 301 -4.22 2.86 -20.42
CA TRP A 301 -4.82 2.67 -19.09
C TRP A 301 -3.93 1.91 -18.11
N LEU A 302 -2.62 1.82 -18.36
CA LEU A 302 -1.67 1.05 -17.54
C LEU A 302 -1.63 1.45 -16.05
N LEU A 303 -2.06 2.66 -15.70
CA LEU A 303 -2.09 3.19 -14.34
C LEU A 303 -3.51 3.50 -13.86
N SER A 304 -4.52 2.96 -14.55
CA SER A 304 -5.94 3.12 -14.24
C SER A 304 -6.58 1.74 -14.10
N ASP A 305 -7.81 1.69 -13.57
CA ASP A 305 -8.59 0.45 -13.62
C ASP A 305 -9.02 0.16 -15.06
N SER A 306 -8.32 -0.76 -15.71
CA SER A 306 -8.52 -1.05 -17.13
C SER A 306 -9.91 -1.59 -17.45
N THR A 307 -10.57 -2.24 -16.48
CA THR A 307 -11.91 -2.82 -16.67
C THR A 307 -13.02 -1.77 -16.62
N ASP A 308 -12.81 -0.67 -15.92
CA ASP A 308 -13.75 0.45 -15.85
C ASP A 308 -13.68 1.38 -17.07
N VAL A 309 -12.56 1.38 -17.78
CA VAL A 309 -12.30 2.34 -18.88
C VAL A 309 -12.14 1.72 -20.25
N PHE A 310 -12.02 0.40 -20.36
CA PHE A 310 -11.82 -0.27 -21.65
C PHE A 310 -13.15 -0.48 -22.37
N ASP A 311 -13.25 0.06 -23.59
CA ASP A 311 -14.42 -0.12 -24.48
C ASP A 311 -14.25 -1.35 -25.37
N HIS A 312 -14.63 -2.52 -24.84
CA HIS A 312 -14.50 -3.79 -25.53
C HIS A 312 -15.23 -3.89 -26.86
N ASN A 313 -16.37 -3.19 -27.00
CA ASN A 313 -17.28 -3.34 -28.15
C ASN A 313 -17.39 -2.07 -29.01
N GLY A 314 -16.64 -1.03 -28.70
CA GLY A 314 -16.72 0.27 -29.41
C GLY A 314 -18.08 0.98 -29.21
N ASN A 315 -18.77 0.72 -28.11
CA ASN A 315 -20.10 1.24 -27.81
C ASN A 315 -20.14 2.21 -26.61
N GLY A 316 -18.97 2.62 -26.09
CA GLY A 316 -18.81 3.51 -24.96
C GLY A 316 -19.15 2.87 -23.60
N LYS A 317 -19.10 1.53 -23.51
CA LYS A 317 -19.38 0.78 -22.30
C LYS A 317 -18.14 0.04 -21.81
N ASN A 318 -17.90 0.05 -20.49
CA ASN A 318 -16.84 -0.69 -19.85
C ASN A 318 -17.13 -2.20 -19.79
N CYS A 319 -16.19 -2.99 -19.25
CA CYS A 319 -16.30 -4.44 -19.13
C CYS A 319 -17.57 -4.92 -18.40
N PHE A 320 -18.13 -4.11 -17.53
CA PHE A 320 -19.32 -4.41 -16.73
C PHE A 320 -20.62 -3.82 -17.32
N GLY A 321 -20.55 -3.22 -18.51
CA GLY A 321 -21.69 -2.58 -19.19
C GLY A 321 -22.04 -1.18 -18.65
N GLY A 322 -21.24 -0.64 -17.76
CA GLY A 322 -21.33 0.75 -17.30
C GLY A 322 -20.89 1.74 -18.37
N THR A 323 -21.33 2.99 -18.30
CA THR A 323 -20.83 4.05 -19.19
C THR A 323 -19.43 4.46 -18.75
N ILE A 324 -18.50 4.53 -19.70
CA ILE A 324 -17.14 4.98 -19.43
C ILE A 324 -17.16 6.48 -19.13
N ASP A 325 -16.63 6.86 -17.96
CA ASP A 325 -16.44 8.27 -17.59
C ASP A 325 -14.94 8.60 -17.58
N LEU A 326 -14.47 9.26 -18.62
CA LEU A 326 -13.07 9.68 -18.76
C LEU A 326 -12.67 10.77 -17.74
N ASN A 327 -13.61 11.32 -16.96
CA ASN A 327 -13.30 12.24 -15.87
C ASN A 327 -13.11 11.53 -14.52
N ASP A 328 -13.52 10.26 -14.40
CA ASP A 328 -13.34 9.41 -13.21
C ASP A 328 -12.63 8.11 -13.60
N LEU A 329 -11.37 8.23 -13.97
CA LEU A 329 -10.56 7.11 -14.48
C LEU A 329 -9.98 6.21 -13.40
N ARG A 330 -10.19 6.51 -12.12
CA ARG A 330 -9.59 5.80 -10.97
C ARG A 330 -8.08 5.56 -11.15
N SER A 331 -7.40 6.57 -11.69
CA SER A 331 -5.96 6.47 -11.94
C SER A 331 -5.17 6.69 -10.67
N GLN A 332 -4.19 5.85 -10.39
CA GLN A 332 -3.43 5.85 -9.14
C GLN A 332 -1.90 5.87 -9.35
N GLY A 333 -1.41 6.18 -10.55
CA GLY A 333 0.03 6.16 -10.85
C GLY A 333 0.89 7.11 -9.99
N ASN A 334 0.28 8.04 -9.27
CA ASN A 334 0.94 8.81 -8.22
C ASN A 334 1.19 7.99 -6.95
N TYR A 335 0.47 6.88 -6.76
CA TYR A 335 0.54 6.00 -5.60
C TYR A 335 1.17 4.64 -5.92
N ASP A 336 0.70 3.94 -6.96
CA ASP A 336 1.00 2.56 -7.31
C ASP A 336 1.58 2.43 -8.71
N GLN A 337 2.78 2.88 -8.97
CA GLN A 337 3.43 2.62 -10.24
C GLN A 337 4.79 1.96 -10.06
N TYR A 338 5.07 1.00 -10.93
CA TYR A 338 6.35 0.33 -11.02
C TYR A 338 6.62 -0.15 -12.45
N ILE A 339 7.86 -0.05 -12.92
CA ILE A 339 8.31 -0.64 -14.17
C ILE A 339 9.53 -1.52 -13.92
N THR A 340 9.59 -2.65 -14.56
CA THR A 340 10.77 -3.53 -14.52
C THR A 340 10.96 -4.25 -15.84
N VAL A 341 12.17 -4.77 -16.05
CA VAL A 341 12.56 -5.49 -17.26
C VAL A 341 12.87 -6.93 -16.87
N ASP A 342 12.39 -7.88 -17.67
CA ASP A 342 12.74 -9.30 -17.53
C ASP A 342 14.27 -9.46 -17.53
N PRO A 343 14.86 -10.11 -16.53
CA PRO A 343 16.32 -10.20 -16.42
C PRO A 343 16.98 -11.01 -17.52
N ALA A 344 16.22 -11.87 -18.21
CA ALA A 344 16.71 -12.70 -19.31
C ALA A 344 16.43 -12.12 -20.70
N ASP A 345 15.47 -11.17 -20.80
CA ASP A 345 15.03 -10.60 -22.07
C ASP A 345 14.75 -9.10 -21.94
N ALA A 346 15.58 -8.29 -22.59
CA ALA A 346 15.48 -6.83 -22.54
C ALA A 346 14.22 -6.26 -23.23
N ASP A 347 13.51 -7.05 -24.02
CA ASP A 347 12.31 -6.64 -24.74
C ASP A 347 11.02 -6.98 -23.98
N VAL A 348 11.13 -7.76 -22.91
CA VAL A 348 10.01 -8.07 -22.01
C VAL A 348 9.97 -7.07 -20.86
N VAL A 349 8.92 -6.26 -20.82
CA VAL A 349 8.73 -5.17 -19.86
C VAL A 349 7.43 -5.36 -19.09
N TRP A 350 7.52 -5.25 -17.78
CA TRP A 350 6.38 -5.28 -16.88
C TRP A 350 6.07 -3.90 -16.32
N VAL A 351 4.79 -3.59 -16.24
CA VAL A 351 4.26 -2.40 -15.57
C VAL A 351 3.26 -2.85 -14.50
N GLY A 352 3.41 -2.31 -13.31
CA GLY A 352 2.44 -2.38 -12.21
C GLY A 352 1.79 -1.01 -12.03
N GLY A 353 0.50 -1.01 -11.87
CA GLY A 353 -0.39 0.05 -11.44
C GLY A 353 -1.42 -0.60 -10.53
N ILE A 354 -2.71 -0.29 -10.68
CA ILE A 354 -3.79 -1.05 -10.03
C ILE A 354 -3.65 -2.54 -10.40
N GLU A 355 -3.30 -2.83 -11.65
CA GLU A 355 -3.13 -4.17 -12.19
C GLU A 355 -1.71 -4.36 -12.75
N LEU A 356 -1.42 -5.58 -13.20
CA LEU A 356 -0.17 -5.92 -13.87
C LEU A 356 -0.36 -6.00 -15.38
N PHE A 357 0.58 -5.40 -16.11
CA PHE A 357 0.65 -5.44 -17.56
C PHE A 357 2.04 -5.89 -18.01
N ARG A 358 2.10 -6.58 -19.16
CA ARG A 358 3.35 -7.03 -19.77
C ARG A 358 3.38 -6.72 -21.26
N SER A 359 4.49 -6.17 -21.71
CA SER A 359 4.86 -6.07 -23.11
C SER A 359 5.98 -7.06 -23.43
N ASP A 360 5.85 -7.82 -24.49
CA ASP A 360 6.89 -8.71 -25.02
C ASP A 360 7.56 -8.09 -26.28
N SER A 361 7.44 -6.77 -26.45
CA SER A 361 7.90 -6.03 -27.64
C SER A 361 8.58 -4.70 -27.30
N ALA A 362 9.40 -4.71 -26.23
CA ALA A 362 10.22 -3.55 -25.83
C ALA A 362 9.42 -2.27 -25.54
N ALA A 363 8.24 -2.42 -24.95
CA ALA A 363 7.28 -1.35 -24.67
C ALA A 363 6.88 -0.55 -25.93
N ALA A 364 6.75 -1.22 -27.08
CA ALA A 364 6.19 -0.61 -28.28
C ALA A 364 4.72 -0.25 -28.08
N SER A 365 4.23 0.76 -28.78
CA SER A 365 2.81 1.14 -28.71
C SER A 365 1.90 -0.02 -29.14
N GLY A 366 0.84 -0.27 -28.37
CA GLY A 366 -0.08 -1.39 -28.59
C GLY A 366 0.44 -2.75 -28.13
N SER A 367 1.54 -2.79 -27.37
CA SER A 367 2.17 -4.06 -26.99
C SER A 367 1.90 -4.50 -25.57
N PHE A 368 1.40 -3.62 -24.71
CA PHE A 368 1.07 -4.02 -23.33
C PHE A 368 -0.25 -4.76 -23.28
N ASN A 369 -0.19 -5.93 -22.67
CA ASN A 369 -1.33 -6.81 -22.43
C ASN A 369 -1.55 -6.96 -20.93
N LYS A 370 -2.82 -7.13 -20.54
CA LYS A 370 -3.20 -7.39 -19.15
C LYS A 370 -2.66 -8.75 -18.70
N ALA A 371 -2.02 -8.79 -17.54
CA ALA A 371 -1.37 -9.97 -16.99
C ALA A 371 -1.99 -10.43 -15.65
N SER A 372 -2.87 -9.64 -15.04
CA SER A 372 -3.55 -10.00 -13.79
C SER A 372 -4.96 -9.45 -13.72
N VAL A 373 -5.71 -9.92 -12.74
CA VAL A 373 -6.98 -9.33 -12.28
C VAL A 373 -6.91 -9.07 -10.79
N TRP A 374 -7.47 -7.95 -10.32
CA TRP A 374 -7.51 -7.60 -8.90
C TRP A 374 -8.83 -7.99 -8.21
N TYR A 375 -9.80 -8.50 -8.96
CA TYR A 375 -11.10 -8.94 -8.46
C TYR A 375 -11.34 -10.41 -8.79
N GLY A 376 -12.13 -11.09 -7.95
CA GLY A 376 -12.39 -12.53 -8.11
C GLY A 376 -11.41 -13.41 -7.32
N SER A 377 -11.41 -14.70 -7.62
CA SER A 377 -10.60 -15.72 -6.95
C SER A 377 -9.95 -16.70 -7.94
N GLU A 378 -9.86 -16.33 -9.21
CA GLU A 378 -9.25 -17.14 -10.26
C GLU A 378 -7.72 -17.18 -10.14
N GLY A 379 -7.06 -18.10 -10.80
CA GLY A 379 -5.61 -18.27 -10.76
C GLY A 379 -4.80 -17.05 -11.21
N SER A 380 -5.40 -16.15 -12.01
CA SER A 380 -4.81 -14.88 -12.43
C SER A 380 -5.05 -13.71 -11.44
N TYR A 381 -5.66 -13.97 -10.29
CA TYR A 381 -5.87 -12.96 -9.24
C TYR A 381 -4.53 -12.56 -8.59
N VAL A 382 -4.34 -11.26 -8.50
CA VAL A 382 -3.34 -10.62 -7.63
C VAL A 382 -3.99 -9.38 -7.02
N HIS A 383 -3.72 -9.09 -5.75
CA HIS A 383 -4.27 -7.91 -5.10
C HIS A 383 -3.91 -6.63 -5.86
N ALA A 384 -4.78 -5.63 -5.82
CA ALA A 384 -4.57 -4.33 -6.46
C ALA A 384 -3.32 -3.59 -5.93
N ASP A 385 -2.98 -2.49 -6.60
CA ASP A 385 -2.02 -1.48 -6.19
C ASP A 385 -0.58 -2.02 -6.09
N GLN A 386 0.01 -2.25 -7.28
CA GLN A 386 1.31 -2.89 -7.42
C GLN A 386 2.47 -1.94 -7.08
N HIS A 387 3.40 -2.39 -6.23
CA HIS A 387 4.50 -1.56 -5.76
C HIS A 387 5.88 -2.04 -6.21
N TYR A 388 6.07 -3.35 -6.38
CA TYR A 388 7.36 -3.90 -6.76
C TYR A 388 7.21 -5.25 -7.45
N ILE A 389 8.08 -5.50 -8.43
CA ILE A 389 8.20 -6.78 -9.12
C ILE A 389 9.66 -7.21 -9.06
N ALA A 390 9.90 -8.38 -8.51
CA ALA A 390 11.22 -8.98 -8.41
C ALA A 390 11.26 -10.35 -9.08
N PHE A 391 12.36 -10.66 -9.71
CA PHE A 391 12.56 -11.95 -10.35
C PHE A 391 13.49 -12.84 -9.54
N SER A 392 13.28 -14.15 -9.62
CA SER A 392 14.19 -15.15 -9.08
C SER A 392 15.63 -14.88 -9.53
N PRO A 393 16.65 -15.05 -8.67
CA PRO A 393 18.06 -14.95 -9.07
C PRO A 393 18.46 -15.93 -10.16
N THR A 394 17.71 -17.02 -10.32
CA THR A 394 17.90 -18.08 -11.33
C THR A 394 16.96 -17.94 -12.52
N TYR A 395 16.18 -16.87 -12.59
CA TYR A 395 15.21 -16.62 -13.64
C TYR A 395 15.82 -16.76 -15.06
N GLY A 396 15.13 -17.49 -15.93
CA GLY A 396 15.59 -17.77 -17.29
C GLY A 396 16.60 -18.90 -17.41
N ARG A 397 16.98 -19.56 -16.32
CA ARG A 397 17.91 -20.69 -16.31
C ARG A 397 17.17 -22.01 -16.13
N ASP A 398 17.70 -23.06 -16.77
CA ASP A 398 17.23 -24.43 -16.52
C ASP A 398 17.73 -24.90 -15.15
N MET A 399 16.82 -25.26 -14.28
CA MET A 399 17.12 -25.68 -12.92
C MET A 399 16.90 -27.18 -12.76
N PRO A 400 17.95 -27.98 -12.44
CA PRO A 400 17.80 -29.38 -12.09
C PRO A 400 16.83 -29.54 -10.91
N GLY A 401 15.80 -30.38 -11.08
CA GLY A 401 14.76 -30.61 -10.06
C GLY A 401 13.57 -29.64 -10.09
N TYR A 402 13.57 -28.63 -10.94
CA TYR A 402 12.44 -27.69 -11.11
C TYR A 402 11.54 -28.03 -12.31
N GLY A 403 11.94 -29.01 -13.12
CA GLY A 403 11.15 -29.46 -14.28
C GLY A 403 11.24 -28.53 -15.49
N GLY A 404 12.24 -27.63 -15.56
CA GLY A 404 12.47 -26.74 -16.69
C GLY A 404 13.08 -25.39 -16.30
N THR A 405 12.90 -24.41 -17.18
CA THR A 405 13.42 -23.06 -17.00
C THR A 405 12.68 -22.32 -15.87
N ASP A 406 13.42 -21.72 -14.94
CA ASP A 406 12.87 -20.91 -13.86
C ASP A 406 12.16 -19.65 -14.43
N LYS A 407 10.88 -19.51 -14.14
CA LYS A 407 10.05 -18.36 -14.55
C LYS A 407 9.40 -17.66 -13.36
N ARG A 408 9.99 -17.86 -12.15
CA ARG A 408 9.42 -17.26 -10.93
C ARG A 408 9.62 -15.75 -10.92
N ALA A 409 8.51 -15.06 -10.77
CA ALA A 409 8.47 -13.63 -10.46
C ALA A 409 7.62 -13.41 -9.21
N TYR A 410 8.01 -12.45 -8.42
CA TYR A 410 7.37 -12.08 -7.16
C TYR A 410 6.83 -10.66 -7.28
N PHE A 411 5.66 -10.45 -6.72
CA PHE A 411 4.91 -9.20 -6.83
C PHE A 411 4.54 -8.74 -5.43
N THR A 412 4.72 -7.45 -5.16
CA THR A 412 4.27 -6.86 -3.90
C THR A 412 3.28 -5.74 -4.16
N ASN A 413 2.26 -5.69 -3.31
CA ASN A 413 1.10 -4.80 -3.44
C ASN A 413 0.50 -4.50 -2.07
N ASP A 414 -0.70 -3.90 -2.03
CA ASP A 414 -1.39 -3.62 -0.78
C ASP A 414 -1.95 -4.89 -0.10
N GLY A 415 -1.98 -6.02 -0.80
CA GLY A 415 -2.35 -7.33 -0.26
C GLY A 415 -1.18 -8.14 0.32
N GLY A 416 0.06 -7.72 0.09
CA GLY A 416 1.22 -8.44 0.60
C GLY A 416 2.18 -8.91 -0.50
N VAL A 417 2.50 -10.20 -0.49
CA VAL A 417 3.47 -10.82 -1.41
C VAL A 417 2.80 -11.95 -2.18
N PHE A 418 2.98 -11.92 -3.49
CA PHE A 418 2.50 -12.94 -4.42
C PHE A 418 3.66 -13.51 -5.24
N VAL A 419 3.54 -14.77 -5.67
CA VAL A 419 4.51 -15.41 -6.57
C VAL A 419 3.81 -16.01 -7.76
N SER A 420 4.41 -15.86 -8.95
CA SER A 420 4.07 -16.61 -10.15
C SER A 420 5.24 -17.53 -10.52
N THR A 421 4.96 -18.79 -10.83
CA THR A 421 5.94 -19.75 -11.35
C THR A 421 5.93 -19.83 -12.88
N ASN A 422 4.97 -19.17 -13.52
CA ASN A 422 4.74 -19.19 -14.96
C ASN A 422 4.62 -17.78 -15.58
N SER A 423 5.35 -16.79 -15.06
CA SER A 423 5.26 -15.39 -15.42
C SER A 423 5.42 -15.07 -16.93
N LYS A 424 5.90 -16.02 -17.73
CA LYS A 424 6.01 -15.93 -19.21
C LYS A 424 4.81 -16.47 -19.99
N THR A 425 3.77 -16.95 -19.32
CA THR A 425 2.57 -17.45 -20.00
C THR A 425 1.70 -16.33 -20.58
N GLY A 426 0.64 -16.69 -21.28
CA GLY A 426 -0.19 -15.75 -22.03
C GLY A 426 -0.78 -14.61 -21.21
N THR A 427 -0.84 -13.46 -21.83
CA THR A 427 -1.51 -12.25 -21.38
C THR A 427 -2.63 -11.89 -22.35
N THR A 428 -3.56 -11.03 -21.99
CA THR A 428 -4.66 -10.64 -22.87
C THR A 428 -4.59 -9.17 -23.28
N ALA A 429 -4.80 -8.91 -24.56
CA ALA A 429 -4.98 -7.54 -25.09
C ALA A 429 -6.38 -6.99 -24.77
N ASN A 430 -7.32 -7.84 -24.38
CA ASN A 430 -8.67 -7.45 -24.01
C ASN A 430 -8.85 -7.56 -22.49
N PRO A 431 -8.85 -6.43 -21.76
CA PRO A 431 -9.02 -6.43 -20.30
C PRO A 431 -10.31 -7.07 -19.80
N CYS A 432 -11.33 -7.20 -20.65
CA CYS A 432 -12.60 -7.83 -20.31
C CYS A 432 -12.56 -9.37 -20.40
N GLU A 433 -11.56 -9.94 -21.06
CA GLU A 433 -11.41 -11.40 -21.26
C GLU A 433 -10.34 -11.99 -20.30
N TYR A 434 -10.48 -11.71 -19.00
CA TYR A 434 -9.52 -12.11 -17.98
C TYR A 434 -9.35 -13.64 -17.86
N SER A 435 -10.32 -14.44 -18.26
CA SER A 435 -10.19 -15.92 -18.29
C SER A 435 -9.15 -16.43 -19.30
N SER A 436 -8.70 -15.57 -20.21
CA SER A 436 -7.62 -15.89 -21.16
C SER A 436 -6.21 -15.61 -20.62
N ILE A 437 -6.09 -15.00 -19.44
CA ILE A 437 -4.80 -14.77 -18.80
C ILE A 437 -4.25 -16.11 -18.29
N GLY A 438 -3.08 -16.49 -18.79
CA GLY A 438 -2.43 -17.73 -18.41
C GLY A 438 -1.40 -17.59 -17.28
N VAL A 439 -1.09 -16.36 -16.85
CA VAL A 439 -0.23 -16.13 -15.67
C VAL A 439 -1.04 -16.46 -14.42
N GLU A 440 -0.48 -17.32 -13.58
CA GLU A 440 -1.08 -17.71 -12.31
C GLU A 440 -0.28 -17.13 -11.14
N TYR A 441 -0.99 -16.70 -10.12
CA TYR A 441 -0.40 -16.11 -8.92
C TYR A 441 -0.84 -16.89 -7.68
N LYS A 442 0.09 -17.04 -6.74
CA LYS A 442 -0.16 -17.58 -5.41
C LYS A 442 0.18 -16.51 -4.37
N GLU A 443 -0.75 -16.22 -3.50
CA GLU A 443 -0.49 -15.42 -2.31
C GLU A 443 0.42 -16.18 -1.34
N ILE A 444 1.46 -15.51 -0.83
CA ILE A 444 2.46 -16.12 0.07
C ILE A 444 2.65 -15.25 1.31
N VAL A 445 1.63 -15.17 2.16
CA VAL A 445 1.58 -14.25 3.32
C VAL A 445 1.50 -14.95 4.67
N LYS A 446 1.68 -16.26 4.74
CA LYS A 446 1.64 -16.99 6.01
C LYS A 446 2.73 -16.52 6.98
N GLY A 447 2.34 -15.98 8.13
CA GLY A 447 3.25 -15.36 9.10
C GLY A 447 3.61 -13.90 8.79
N TYR A 448 3.04 -13.31 7.73
CA TYR A 448 3.31 -11.96 7.25
C TYR A 448 2.31 -10.95 7.83
N GLY A 449 2.49 -10.56 9.08
CA GLY A 449 1.57 -9.68 9.82
C GLY A 449 1.81 -8.19 9.54
N THR A 450 1.38 -7.71 8.38
CA THR A 450 1.54 -6.31 7.93
C THR A 450 0.22 -5.56 7.74
N THR A 451 -0.88 -6.14 8.16
CA THR A 451 -2.22 -5.56 8.03
C THR A 451 -2.38 -4.26 8.84
N GLN A 452 -3.19 -3.34 8.33
CA GLN A 452 -3.48 -2.04 8.93
C GLN A 452 -4.94 -1.98 9.37
N TYR A 453 -5.18 -2.06 10.67
CA TYR A 453 -6.53 -1.95 11.23
C TYR A 453 -6.96 -0.49 11.35
N TYR A 454 -8.17 -0.18 10.88
CA TYR A 454 -8.86 1.08 11.17
C TYR A 454 -9.65 0.98 12.48
N HIS A 455 -10.35 -0.13 12.68
CA HIS A 455 -11.21 -0.32 13.86
C HIS A 455 -11.38 -1.80 14.16
N GLY A 456 -11.67 -2.14 15.43
CA GLY A 456 -11.96 -3.50 15.86
C GLY A 456 -13.02 -3.56 16.95
N ALA A 457 -13.69 -4.70 17.04
CA ALA A 457 -14.66 -4.99 18.08
C ALA A 457 -14.47 -6.42 18.60
N VAL A 458 -14.76 -6.60 19.89
CA VAL A 458 -14.67 -7.89 20.59
C VAL A 458 -16.05 -8.29 21.07
N SER A 459 -16.41 -9.57 20.93
CA SER A 459 -17.66 -10.10 21.49
C SER A 459 -17.63 -10.08 23.02
N LYS A 460 -18.80 -9.95 23.64
CA LYS A 460 -18.93 -9.85 25.10
C LYS A 460 -18.31 -11.03 25.85
N ASP A 461 -18.29 -12.21 25.23
CA ASP A 461 -17.70 -13.43 25.77
C ASP A 461 -16.21 -13.60 25.42
N GLY A 462 -15.64 -12.65 24.66
CA GLY A 462 -14.24 -12.68 24.20
C GLY A 462 -13.93 -13.72 23.10
N LYS A 463 -14.94 -14.42 22.60
CA LYS A 463 -14.77 -15.52 21.64
C LYS A 463 -14.40 -15.02 20.24
N TYR A 464 -15.00 -13.93 19.81
CA TYR A 464 -14.82 -13.35 18.48
C TYR A 464 -14.19 -11.98 18.57
N VAL A 465 -13.29 -11.72 17.63
CA VAL A 465 -12.76 -10.38 17.34
C VAL A 465 -13.00 -10.11 15.88
N VAL A 466 -13.64 -9.00 15.56
CA VAL A 466 -13.81 -8.53 14.18
C VAL A 466 -13.03 -7.25 13.99
N GLY A 467 -12.36 -7.11 12.86
CA GLY A 467 -11.59 -5.89 12.55
C GLY A 467 -11.71 -5.50 11.10
N GLY A 468 -11.77 -4.21 10.87
CA GLY A 468 -11.75 -3.58 9.55
C GLY A 468 -10.35 -3.09 9.22
N LEU A 469 -9.87 -3.45 8.03
CA LEU A 469 -8.51 -3.24 7.57
C LEU A 469 -8.50 -2.42 6.30
N GLN A 470 -7.49 -1.60 6.16
CA GLN A 470 -7.20 -0.94 4.90
C GLN A 470 -6.93 -2.00 3.83
N ASP A 471 -7.61 -1.91 2.70
CA ASP A 471 -7.46 -2.72 1.48
C ASP A 471 -7.70 -4.23 1.65
N GLN A 472 -7.81 -4.74 2.89
CA GLN A 472 -7.98 -6.18 3.20
C GLN A 472 -9.37 -6.54 3.72
N GLY A 473 -10.29 -5.58 3.71
CA GLY A 473 -11.68 -5.79 4.08
C GLY A 473 -11.90 -5.94 5.57
N VAL A 474 -12.81 -6.84 5.92
CA VAL A 474 -13.21 -7.12 7.30
C VAL A 474 -12.86 -8.56 7.63
N THR A 475 -12.07 -8.76 8.68
CA THR A 475 -11.63 -10.08 9.12
C THR A 475 -12.21 -10.44 10.48
N LEU A 476 -12.47 -11.71 10.66
CA LEU A 476 -13.02 -12.32 11.86
C LEU A 476 -12.04 -13.34 12.43
N TYR A 477 -11.61 -13.12 13.67
CA TYR A 477 -10.87 -14.09 14.49
C TYR A 477 -11.82 -15.08 15.14
N HIS A 478 -11.48 -16.37 15.07
CA HIS A 478 -12.27 -17.42 15.69
C HIS A 478 -11.43 -18.59 16.26
N GLY A 479 -10.29 -18.30 16.87
CA GLY A 479 -9.59 -19.32 17.66
C GLY A 479 -8.07 -19.35 17.56
N SER A 480 -7.43 -18.93 16.46
CA SER A 480 -5.98 -18.88 16.34
C SER A 480 -5.47 -17.72 15.50
N SER A 481 -4.21 -17.35 15.69
CA SER A 481 -3.55 -16.26 14.95
C SER A 481 -3.48 -16.48 13.44
N ASP A 482 -3.50 -17.72 13.01
CA ASP A 482 -3.39 -18.13 11.60
C ASP A 482 -4.77 -18.43 10.97
N ASN A 483 -5.85 -18.20 11.74
CA ASN A 483 -7.20 -18.52 11.32
C ASN A 483 -8.13 -17.33 11.44
N TRP A 484 -7.81 -16.28 10.69
CA TRP A 484 -8.69 -15.16 10.47
C TRP A 484 -9.39 -15.32 9.14
N THR A 485 -10.70 -15.15 9.12
CA THR A 485 -11.52 -15.30 7.91
C THR A 485 -11.99 -13.94 7.43
N THR A 486 -11.77 -13.62 6.17
CA THR A 486 -12.33 -12.40 5.54
C THR A 486 -13.83 -12.58 5.34
N ILE A 487 -14.63 -11.72 5.94
CA ILE A 487 -16.09 -11.74 5.88
C ILE A 487 -16.68 -10.65 4.98
N ALA A 488 -15.89 -9.66 4.58
CA ALA A 488 -16.20 -8.67 3.56
C ALA A 488 -14.91 -8.16 2.92
N GLY A 489 -14.93 -7.85 1.63
CA GLY A 489 -13.77 -7.31 0.90
C GLY A 489 -13.79 -5.79 0.79
N GLY A 490 -12.76 -5.23 0.14
CA GLY A 490 -12.49 -3.80 -0.03
C GLY A 490 -11.84 -3.20 1.21
N ASP A 491 -12.03 -1.91 1.48
CA ASP A 491 -11.66 -1.33 2.78
C ASP A 491 -12.64 -1.77 3.86
N GLY A 492 -12.12 -2.23 4.99
CA GLY A 492 -12.93 -2.45 6.18
C GLY A 492 -12.79 -1.26 7.12
N ALA A 493 -13.89 -0.60 7.46
CA ALA A 493 -13.86 0.55 8.35
C ALA A 493 -14.32 0.19 9.78
N TYR A 494 -15.40 0.78 10.27
CA TYR A 494 -15.91 0.52 11.60
C TYR A 494 -16.56 -0.85 11.74
N ASN A 495 -16.52 -1.41 12.95
CA ASN A 495 -17.06 -2.72 13.26
C ASN A 495 -17.77 -2.72 14.61
N ALA A 496 -18.79 -3.56 14.75
CA ALA A 496 -19.44 -3.85 16.02
C ALA A 496 -19.90 -5.30 16.07
N ILE A 497 -19.94 -5.90 17.26
CA ILE A 497 -20.56 -7.20 17.52
C ILE A 497 -21.76 -6.96 18.42
N ASP A 498 -22.89 -7.58 18.11
CA ASP A 498 -24.09 -7.51 18.93
C ASP A 498 -23.82 -8.09 20.32
N PRO A 499 -23.98 -7.31 21.40
CA PRO A 499 -23.68 -7.78 22.76
C PRO A 499 -24.63 -8.88 23.27
N ASP A 500 -25.82 -9.03 22.66
CA ASP A 500 -26.82 -10.03 23.02
C ASP A 500 -26.72 -11.29 22.14
N ASN A 501 -26.14 -11.17 20.94
CA ASN A 501 -25.97 -12.28 20.01
C ASN A 501 -24.70 -12.12 19.17
N SER A 502 -23.60 -12.71 19.61
CA SER A 502 -22.29 -12.60 18.95
C SER A 502 -22.24 -13.17 17.52
N SER A 503 -23.28 -13.87 17.07
CA SER A 503 -23.38 -14.26 15.65
C SER A 503 -23.87 -13.13 14.73
N ILE A 504 -24.33 -12.01 15.28
CA ILE A 504 -24.70 -10.81 14.53
C ILE A 504 -23.57 -9.81 14.67
N MET A 505 -22.98 -9.43 13.53
CA MET A 505 -21.90 -8.45 13.47
C MET A 505 -22.24 -7.38 12.47
N TYR A 506 -21.63 -6.23 12.64
CA TYR A 506 -21.79 -5.10 11.74
C TYR A 506 -20.42 -4.61 11.29
N SER A 507 -20.32 -4.26 10.02
CA SER A 507 -19.12 -3.62 9.48
C SER A 507 -19.52 -2.47 8.57
N SER A 508 -18.63 -1.52 8.34
CA SER A 508 -18.75 -0.61 7.22
C SER A 508 -17.63 -0.84 6.21
N TYR A 509 -17.95 -0.60 4.95
CA TYR A 509 -16.99 -0.28 3.90
C TYR A 509 -16.62 1.20 4.06
N ILE A 510 -16.10 1.86 3.04
CA ILE A 510 -15.87 3.31 3.09
C ILE A 510 -17.21 4.09 3.17
N TYR A 511 -17.15 5.28 3.75
CA TYR A 511 -18.32 6.17 3.94
C TYR A 511 -19.42 5.52 4.79
N ILE A 512 -20.67 5.88 4.55
CA ILE A 512 -21.84 5.28 5.21
C ILE A 512 -22.33 4.05 4.44
N SER A 513 -21.47 3.05 4.26
CA SER A 513 -21.86 1.77 3.65
C SER A 513 -21.83 0.68 4.72
N ILE A 514 -22.90 0.61 5.52
CA ILE A 514 -22.99 -0.31 6.68
C ILE A 514 -23.63 -1.62 6.25
N ARG A 515 -23.04 -2.74 6.67
CA ARG A 515 -23.53 -4.10 6.46
C ARG A 515 -23.78 -4.79 7.78
N ARG A 516 -24.82 -5.62 7.83
CA ARG A 516 -25.04 -6.63 8.87
C ARG A 516 -24.58 -7.97 8.35
N HIS A 517 -23.84 -8.70 9.18
CA HIS A 517 -23.38 -10.07 8.96
C HIS A 517 -24.10 -11.00 9.94
N ASN A 518 -24.56 -12.15 9.44
CA ASN A 518 -25.03 -13.24 10.26
C ASN A 518 -24.02 -14.38 10.10
N ILE A 519 -23.26 -14.63 11.15
CA ILE A 519 -22.15 -15.57 11.17
C ILE A 519 -22.63 -16.91 11.69
N THR A 520 -22.30 -17.97 10.99
CA THR A 520 -22.48 -19.35 11.49
C THR A 520 -21.12 -20.04 11.47
N VAL A 521 -20.74 -20.63 12.58
CA VAL A 521 -19.52 -21.42 12.70
C VAL A 521 -19.92 -22.89 12.75
N ASP A 522 -19.41 -23.66 11.82
CA ASP A 522 -19.55 -25.12 11.83
C ASP A 522 -18.74 -25.71 13.00
N ASN A 523 -19.41 -26.41 13.89
CA ASN A 523 -18.78 -26.88 15.14
C ASN A 523 -17.81 -28.07 14.93
N GLU A 524 -17.87 -28.75 13.79
CA GLU A 524 -17.01 -29.90 13.48
C GLU A 524 -15.75 -29.44 12.74
N THR A 525 -15.92 -28.54 11.77
CA THR A 525 -14.83 -28.09 10.89
C THR A 525 -14.24 -26.74 11.29
N GLY A 526 -14.96 -25.95 12.09
CA GLY A 526 -14.60 -24.56 12.37
C GLY A 526 -14.85 -23.60 11.19
N ALA A 527 -15.46 -24.08 10.11
CA ALA A 527 -15.72 -23.25 8.93
C ALA A 527 -16.74 -22.14 9.23
N ILE A 528 -16.47 -20.95 8.71
CA ILE A 528 -17.36 -19.80 8.85
C ILE A 528 -18.22 -19.65 7.60
N SER A 529 -19.52 -19.56 7.83
CA SER A 529 -20.48 -19.11 6.83
C SER A 529 -20.98 -17.71 7.20
N ASN A 530 -21.06 -16.82 6.22
CA ASN A 530 -21.46 -15.44 6.38
C ASN A 530 -22.60 -15.10 5.42
N SER A 531 -23.76 -14.75 5.96
CA SER A 531 -24.85 -14.12 5.20
C SER A 531 -24.88 -12.64 5.51
N SER A 532 -24.63 -11.79 4.53
CA SER A 532 -24.52 -10.34 4.76
C SER A 532 -25.42 -9.53 3.84
N GLY A 533 -25.85 -8.36 4.32
CA GLY A 533 -26.64 -7.41 3.54
C GLY A 533 -26.45 -5.98 4.03
N GLY A 534 -26.57 -5.03 3.09
CA GLY A 534 -26.51 -3.59 3.39
C GLY A 534 -27.70 -3.13 4.23
N ILE A 535 -27.47 -2.26 5.20
CA ILE A 535 -28.50 -1.71 6.10
C ILE A 535 -28.57 -0.19 6.10
N SER A 536 -27.79 0.50 5.27
CA SER A 536 -27.69 1.97 5.25
C SER A 536 -28.52 2.64 4.14
N SER A 537 -29.33 1.91 3.39
CA SER A 537 -30.06 2.41 2.23
C SER A 537 -31.06 3.55 2.52
N GLY A 538 -31.50 3.70 3.77
CA GLY A 538 -32.39 4.77 4.20
C GLY A 538 -31.69 6.08 4.60
N ILE A 539 -30.37 6.15 4.52
CA ILE A 539 -29.60 7.36 4.87
C ILE A 539 -29.43 8.23 3.62
N ASP A 540 -29.84 9.49 3.71
CA ASP A 540 -29.69 10.43 2.59
C ASP A 540 -28.25 10.94 2.50
N THR A 541 -27.49 10.34 1.60
CA THR A 541 -26.12 10.75 1.28
C THR A 541 -26.07 11.81 0.17
N SER A 542 -27.15 12.04 -0.55
CA SER A 542 -27.22 13.04 -1.63
C SER A 542 -27.29 14.46 -1.07
N THR A 543 -28.11 14.66 -0.05
CA THR A 543 -28.28 15.96 0.63
C THR A 543 -27.20 16.22 1.67
N TYR A 544 -26.83 15.20 2.44
CA TYR A 544 -25.96 15.36 3.62
C TYR A 544 -24.53 14.86 3.40
N GLY A 545 -24.20 14.41 2.18
CA GLY A 545 -22.88 13.88 1.83
C GLY A 545 -22.64 12.44 2.29
N LYS A 546 -21.58 11.85 1.76
CA LYS A 546 -21.26 10.43 1.98
C LYS A 546 -20.71 10.09 3.39
N GLY A 547 -20.39 11.11 4.19
CA GLY A 547 -19.69 10.93 5.47
C GLY A 547 -18.16 10.92 5.30
N SER A 548 -17.45 10.58 6.36
CA SER A 548 -15.99 10.41 6.34
C SER A 548 -15.60 9.12 5.59
N PHE A 549 -14.38 9.06 5.05
CA PHE A 549 -13.89 7.85 4.39
C PHE A 549 -13.98 6.65 5.36
N ILE A 550 -13.38 6.76 6.52
CA ILE A 550 -13.61 5.85 7.65
C ILE A 550 -14.72 6.46 8.50
N ASN A 551 -15.95 6.01 8.27
CA ASN A 551 -17.14 6.63 8.88
C ASN A 551 -17.61 5.85 10.10
N PRO A 552 -17.76 6.51 11.27
CA PRO A 552 -18.16 5.86 12.51
C PRO A 552 -19.62 5.43 12.50
N PHE A 553 -19.88 4.32 13.14
CA PHE A 553 -21.21 3.96 13.63
C PHE A 553 -21.08 3.30 15.01
N ILE A 554 -22.12 3.35 15.82
CA ILE A 554 -22.12 2.77 17.15
C ILE A 554 -23.48 2.12 17.46
N LEU A 555 -23.46 0.95 18.08
CA LEU A 555 -24.65 0.37 18.70
C LEU A 555 -24.95 1.07 20.04
N ASP A 556 -26.23 1.24 20.34
CA ASP A 556 -26.65 1.71 21.66
C ASP A 556 -26.29 0.63 22.72
N PRO A 557 -25.50 0.95 23.73
CA PRO A 557 -25.03 -0.03 24.74
C PRO A 557 -26.17 -0.64 25.56
N ASN A 558 -27.36 -0.02 25.58
CA ASN A 558 -28.52 -0.51 26.32
C ASN A 558 -29.65 -1.02 25.40
N ASN A 559 -29.49 -0.93 24.08
CA ASN A 559 -30.44 -1.44 23.10
C ASN A 559 -29.71 -1.84 21.80
N SER A 560 -29.31 -3.07 21.69
CA SER A 560 -28.55 -3.59 20.56
C SER A 560 -29.32 -3.64 19.22
N SER A 561 -30.62 -3.33 19.22
CA SER A 561 -31.39 -3.09 17.99
C SER A 561 -31.27 -1.67 17.46
N ARG A 562 -30.64 -0.77 18.24
CA ARG A 562 -30.45 0.63 17.90
C ARG A 562 -29.01 0.91 17.51
N MET A 563 -28.87 1.67 16.43
CA MET A 563 -27.57 2.11 15.91
C MET A 563 -27.62 3.58 15.54
N TYR A 564 -26.49 4.25 15.68
CA TYR A 564 -26.28 5.62 15.25
C TYR A 564 -25.10 5.71 14.28
N THR A 565 -25.20 6.61 13.31
CA THR A 565 -24.11 7.02 12.41
C THR A 565 -24.28 8.48 12.03
N ALA A 566 -23.28 9.09 11.44
CA ALA A 566 -23.35 10.49 11.05
C ALA A 566 -22.63 10.78 9.72
N ASN A 567 -23.22 11.69 8.96
CA ASN A 567 -22.58 12.51 7.95
C ASN A 567 -22.73 13.99 8.37
N LYS A 568 -23.23 14.89 7.53
CA LYS A 568 -23.65 16.24 7.97
C LYS A 568 -24.90 16.22 8.87
N ALA A 569 -25.52 15.07 9.03
CA ALA A 569 -26.64 14.84 9.91
C ALA A 569 -26.37 13.62 10.81
N LEU A 570 -27.00 13.60 11.99
CA LEU A 570 -27.02 12.43 12.87
C LEU A 570 -28.20 11.54 12.49
N TRP A 571 -27.92 10.26 12.29
CA TRP A 571 -28.91 9.25 11.91
C TRP A 571 -29.05 8.20 12.98
N ARG A 572 -30.28 7.74 13.20
CA ARG A 572 -30.65 6.64 14.12
C ARG A 572 -31.48 5.59 13.40
N SER A 573 -31.13 4.35 13.59
CA SER A 573 -32.00 3.20 13.32
C SER A 573 -32.39 2.54 14.64
N ASP A 574 -33.65 2.15 14.80
CA ASP A 574 -34.16 1.40 15.96
C ASP A 574 -34.40 -0.07 15.64
N ASN A 575 -34.10 -0.52 14.40
CA ASN A 575 -34.44 -1.85 13.91
C ASN A 575 -33.31 -2.50 13.08
N VAL A 576 -32.03 -2.29 13.45
CA VAL A 576 -30.90 -2.89 12.71
C VAL A 576 -30.92 -4.42 12.70
N LYS A 577 -31.75 -5.05 13.55
CA LYS A 577 -32.00 -6.49 13.61
C LYS A 577 -33.26 -6.93 12.86
N ALA A 578 -33.89 -6.08 12.03
CA ALA A 578 -35.03 -6.46 11.22
C ALA A 578 -34.79 -7.76 10.45
N ALA A 579 -35.84 -8.56 10.20
CA ALA A 579 -35.72 -9.89 9.58
C ALA A 579 -35.00 -9.81 8.22
N SER A 580 -35.35 -8.82 7.38
CA SER A 580 -34.58 -8.47 6.18
C SER A 580 -33.72 -7.24 6.43
N THR A 581 -32.52 -7.20 5.84
CA THR A 581 -31.66 -6.01 5.86
C THR A 581 -32.30 -4.83 5.09
N SER A 582 -33.16 -5.11 4.11
CA SER A 582 -33.93 -4.10 3.36
C SER A 582 -34.98 -3.38 4.20
N ASP A 583 -35.41 -3.97 5.33
CA ASP A 583 -36.44 -3.41 6.21
C ASP A 583 -35.86 -2.50 7.28
N VAL A 584 -34.54 -2.34 7.31
CA VAL A 584 -33.88 -1.42 8.25
C VAL A 584 -34.19 0.03 7.85
N THR A 585 -34.66 0.80 8.80
CA THR A 585 -35.06 2.21 8.58
C THR A 585 -34.20 3.17 9.38
N TRP A 586 -34.02 4.38 8.87
CA TRP A 586 -33.21 5.41 9.49
C TRP A 586 -33.99 6.70 9.67
N THR A 587 -33.81 7.33 10.83
CA THR A 587 -34.40 8.62 11.20
C THR A 587 -33.30 9.66 11.30
N ASN A 588 -33.47 10.80 10.62
CA ASN A 588 -32.63 11.97 10.79
C ASN A 588 -32.96 12.66 12.11
N LEU A 589 -31.98 12.81 13.01
CA LEU A 589 -32.13 13.46 14.32
C LEU A 589 -31.74 14.94 14.32
N GLY A 590 -31.29 15.47 13.20
CA GLY A 590 -30.84 16.85 13.06
C GLY A 590 -29.50 16.96 12.35
N THR A 591 -29.15 18.18 11.97
CA THR A 591 -27.93 18.51 11.23
C THR A 591 -26.91 19.20 12.10
N PHE A 592 -25.64 18.98 11.80
CA PHE A 592 -24.53 19.72 12.40
C PHE A 592 -24.28 21.02 11.64
N ASP A 593 -23.83 22.06 12.33
CA ASP A 593 -23.44 23.32 11.71
C ASP A 593 -22.17 23.14 10.87
N GLY A 594 -22.16 23.69 9.65
CA GLY A 594 -21.02 23.67 8.75
C GLY A 594 -21.02 22.57 7.70
N SER A 595 -19.92 22.45 6.96
CA SER A 595 -19.78 21.55 5.80
C SER A 595 -19.23 20.17 6.16
N ASN A 596 -18.97 19.90 7.43
CA ASN A 596 -18.18 18.77 7.87
C ASN A 596 -19.03 17.57 8.31
N SER A 597 -18.47 16.38 8.16
CA SER A 597 -19.06 15.12 8.59
C SER A 597 -18.76 14.84 10.06
N GLY A 598 -19.59 14.02 10.71
CA GLY A 598 -19.28 13.50 12.03
C GLY A 598 -18.11 12.51 11.97
N PHE A 599 -17.14 12.65 12.87
CA PHE A 599 -15.92 11.82 12.89
C PHE A 599 -15.85 10.84 14.04
N GLU A 600 -16.58 11.10 15.13
CA GLU A 600 -16.62 10.21 16.28
C GLU A 600 -17.98 10.32 16.95
N ILE A 601 -18.49 9.17 17.38
CA ILE A 601 -19.76 9.08 18.09
C ILE A 601 -19.55 8.22 19.34
N THR A 602 -19.95 8.71 20.50
CA THR A 602 -19.91 7.93 21.73
C THR A 602 -21.20 8.13 22.55
N ILE A 603 -21.66 7.04 23.17
CA ILE A 603 -22.85 7.03 24.03
C ILE A 603 -22.39 6.65 25.42
N ALA A 604 -22.92 7.35 26.44
CA ALA A 604 -22.63 7.00 27.82
C ALA A 604 -23.11 5.55 28.12
N PRO A 605 -22.22 4.62 28.50
CA PRO A 605 -22.59 3.21 28.66
C PRO A 605 -23.71 2.95 29.66
N SER A 606 -23.82 3.79 30.68
CA SER A 606 -24.85 3.69 31.74
C SER A 606 -26.12 4.48 31.40
N ASN A 607 -26.15 5.28 30.30
CA ASN A 607 -27.27 6.17 30.01
C ASN A 607 -27.33 6.54 28.54
N SER A 608 -28.11 5.80 27.76
CA SER A 608 -28.32 6.08 26.31
C SER A 608 -28.94 7.43 26.01
N LYS A 609 -29.37 8.20 27.05
CA LYS A 609 -29.86 9.57 26.88
C LYS A 609 -28.76 10.61 26.72
N VAL A 610 -27.49 10.21 26.84
CA VAL A 610 -26.34 11.11 26.72
C VAL A 610 -25.41 10.59 25.64
N MET A 611 -25.25 11.37 24.58
CA MET A 611 -24.37 11.11 23.45
C MET A 611 -23.44 12.31 23.23
N TYR A 612 -22.23 12.02 22.75
CA TYR A 612 -21.31 13.03 22.26
C TYR A 612 -20.93 12.72 20.82
N VAL A 613 -20.86 13.77 20.00
CA VAL A 613 -20.45 13.66 18.59
C VAL A 613 -19.35 14.70 18.31
N GLY A 614 -18.21 14.23 17.87
CA GLY A 614 -17.14 15.06 17.32
C GLY A 614 -17.37 15.30 15.85
N VAL A 615 -17.29 16.56 15.41
CA VAL A 615 -17.59 16.95 14.02
C VAL A 615 -16.46 17.80 13.45
N GLY A 616 -15.99 17.42 12.26
CA GLY A 616 -15.09 18.19 11.44
C GLY A 616 -13.66 18.32 11.98
N TYR A 617 -12.77 18.80 11.10
CA TYR A 617 -11.38 19.13 11.46
C TYR A 617 -11.29 20.41 12.33
N SER A 618 -12.37 21.13 12.50
CA SER A 618 -12.46 22.34 13.33
C SER A 618 -12.77 22.07 14.81
N ALA A 619 -12.75 20.80 15.22
CA ALA A 619 -12.90 20.34 16.59
C ALA A 619 -14.15 20.85 17.32
N SER A 620 -15.32 20.72 16.68
CA SER A 620 -16.61 20.95 17.34
C SER A 620 -17.09 19.69 18.01
N PHE A 621 -17.47 19.77 19.29
CA PHE A 621 -18.10 18.69 20.03
C PHE A 621 -19.55 19.07 20.38
N TYR A 622 -20.46 18.17 20.07
CA TYR A 622 -21.86 18.29 20.43
C TYR A 622 -22.21 17.28 21.52
N ARG A 623 -22.87 17.75 22.57
CA ARG A 623 -23.57 16.88 23.52
C ARG A 623 -25.04 16.82 23.13
N ILE A 624 -25.52 15.63 22.87
CA ILE A 624 -26.91 15.39 22.47
C ILE A 624 -27.59 14.71 23.66
N LEU A 625 -28.70 15.28 24.09
CA LEU A 625 -29.53 14.71 25.15
C LEU A 625 -30.74 14.04 24.52
N ASN A 626 -31.10 12.87 25.06
CA ASN A 626 -32.22 12.05 24.60
C ASN A 626 -32.20 11.67 23.10
N PRO A 627 -31.07 11.22 22.53
CA PRO A 627 -31.01 10.84 21.12
C PRO A 627 -31.96 9.65 20.82
N ALA A 628 -32.45 8.98 21.86
CA ALA A 628 -33.41 7.88 21.79
C ALA A 628 -34.86 8.34 21.62
N ASP A 629 -35.21 9.55 22.04
CA ASP A 629 -36.60 10.00 22.13
C ASP A 629 -37.12 10.74 20.88
N GLY A 630 -36.26 10.91 19.85
CA GLY A 630 -36.56 11.59 18.59
C GLY A 630 -35.91 12.98 18.47
N PRO A 631 -36.10 13.65 17.33
CA PRO A 631 -35.55 14.98 17.10
C PRO A 631 -36.16 16.01 18.02
#